data_cd59b3230e9219118cdb6dbcb839cb0f
#
_entry.id   cd59b3230e9219118cdb6dbcb839cb0f
#
_cell.length_a   1.000
_cell.length_b   1.000
_cell.length_c   1.000
_cell.angle_alpha   90.00
_cell.angle_beta   90.00
_cell.angle_gamma   90.00
#
_symmetry.space_group_name_H-M   'P 1'
#
loop_
_entity.id
_entity.type
_entity.pdbx_description
1 polymer ?
#
loop_
_entity_poly.entity_id
_entity_poly.type
_entity_poly.pdbx_seq_one_letter_code
_entity_poly.pdbx_strand_id
1 'polypeptide(L)'
;MSGTAGESGVAGDTGSASDPTASGGSLDIRQVMAALPHRYPMLLVDRVESLEPDARIVAIKAVSINEPFFAGHFPGRPIMPGVLIVEALAQAAGVLAVQSLGLANTGKLVYFMAIENAKFRTPVEPGCLLRLEVEFVQKRSSVCKFSGRAMVGDKLAAEAQFTAMIADPPKG
;
A
#
# COMPACT_ATOMS: atom_id res chain seq x y z
N MET A 1 -62.03 -24.57 9.15
CA MET A 1 -61.56 -23.66 10.22
C MET A 1 -60.17 -23.25 9.91
N SER A 2 -60.00 -22.03 9.63
CA SER A 2 -58.88 -21.24 9.24
C SER A 2 -57.77 -21.18 10.29
N GLY A 3 -56.51 -21.27 9.84
CA GLY A 3 -55.35 -21.01 10.64
C GLY A 3 -54.28 -20.34 9.76
N THR A 4 -54.16 -19.07 9.94
CA THR A 4 -53.28 -18.16 9.22
C THR A 4 -51.82 -18.35 9.60
N ALA A 5 -50.94 -18.48 8.59
CA ALA A 5 -49.48 -18.42 8.73
C ALA A 5 -49.02 -16.98 8.96
N GLY A 6 -48.24 -16.78 10.01
CA GLY A 6 -47.54 -15.50 10.27
C GLY A 6 -46.14 -15.51 9.65
N GLU A 7 -45.90 -14.63 8.70
CA GLU A 7 -44.54 -14.32 8.21
C GLU A 7 -43.84 -13.42 9.23
N SER A 8 -42.72 -13.88 9.77
CA SER A 8 -41.78 -13.04 10.51
C SER A 8 -40.61 -12.64 9.58
N GLY A 9 -40.67 -11.45 9.07
CA GLY A 9 -39.57 -10.83 8.33
C GLY A 9 -38.41 -10.55 9.27
N VAL A 10 -37.23 -11.10 8.97
CA VAL A 10 -35.95 -10.73 9.60
C VAL A 10 -35.33 -9.61 8.77
N ALA A 11 -35.46 -8.39 9.27
CA ALA A 11 -34.70 -7.24 8.74
C ALA A 11 -33.24 -7.37 9.17
N GLY A 12 -32.36 -7.65 8.23
CA GLY A 12 -30.92 -7.59 8.43
C GLY A 12 -30.45 -6.14 8.46
N ASP A 13 -30.16 -5.66 9.64
CA ASP A 13 -29.45 -4.38 9.83
C ASP A 13 -27.96 -4.57 9.53
N THR A 14 -27.51 -4.16 8.33
CA THR A 14 -26.09 -4.05 7.97
C THR A 14 -25.58 -2.68 8.39
N GLY A 15 -25.42 -2.48 9.71
CA GLY A 15 -24.75 -1.32 10.25
C GLY A 15 -23.27 -1.33 9.89
N SER A 16 -22.91 -0.64 8.81
CA SER A 16 -21.54 -0.27 8.51
C SER A 16 -21.05 0.71 9.58
N ALA A 17 -20.31 0.20 10.55
CA ALA A 17 -19.60 1.04 11.51
C ALA A 17 -18.44 1.73 10.77
N SER A 18 -18.64 2.97 10.34
CA SER A 18 -17.57 3.85 9.87
C SER A 18 -16.76 4.32 11.08
N ASP A 19 -15.49 3.91 11.14
CA ASP A 19 -14.51 4.41 12.11
C ASP A 19 -14.29 5.92 11.90
N PRO A 20 -14.54 6.80 12.91
CA PRO A 20 -14.52 8.25 12.72
C PRO A 20 -13.13 8.89 12.69
N THR A 21 -12.03 8.12 12.60
CA THR A 21 -10.66 8.66 12.64
C THR A 21 -9.95 8.77 11.29
N ALA A 22 -10.56 8.38 10.17
CA ALA A 22 -9.96 8.46 8.84
C ALA A 22 -10.47 9.71 8.09
N SER A 23 -9.83 10.85 8.28
CA SER A 23 -10.05 12.07 7.48
C SER A 23 -9.32 12.07 6.14
N GLY A 24 -8.92 10.90 5.64
CA GLY A 24 -8.25 10.71 4.35
C GLY A 24 -8.97 9.67 3.50
N GLY A 25 -8.98 9.83 2.17
CA GLY A 25 -9.60 8.88 1.24
C GLY A 25 -8.97 7.49 1.34
N SER A 26 -9.78 6.43 1.36
CA SER A 26 -9.31 5.04 1.18
C SER A 26 -9.31 4.67 -0.31
N LEU A 27 -8.44 3.73 -0.72
CA LEU A 27 -8.41 3.23 -2.10
C LEU A 27 -8.49 1.70 -2.09
N ASP A 28 -9.36 1.17 -2.91
CA ASP A 28 -9.40 -0.27 -3.18
C ASP A 28 -8.29 -0.71 -4.15
N ILE A 29 -8.16 -2.01 -4.38
CA ILE A 29 -7.12 -2.57 -5.26
C ILE A 29 -7.23 -2.07 -6.71
N ARG A 30 -8.43 -1.77 -7.21
CA ARG A 30 -8.62 -1.29 -8.58
C ARG A 30 -8.06 0.13 -8.74
N GLN A 31 -8.28 0.96 -7.72
CA GLN A 31 -7.76 2.33 -7.65
C GLN A 31 -6.23 2.32 -7.46
N VAL A 32 -5.68 1.40 -6.66
CA VAL A 32 -4.23 1.18 -6.56
C VAL A 32 -3.64 0.77 -7.92
N MET A 33 -4.27 -0.18 -8.62
CA MET A 33 -3.84 -0.61 -9.95
C MET A 33 -3.97 0.48 -11.03
N ALA A 34 -4.86 1.43 -10.87
CA ALA A 34 -4.96 2.60 -11.74
C ALA A 34 -3.84 3.62 -11.48
N ALA A 35 -3.31 3.67 -10.24
CA ALA A 35 -2.22 4.55 -9.86
C ALA A 35 -0.83 3.96 -10.16
N LEU A 36 -0.69 2.63 -10.17
CA LEU A 36 0.58 1.92 -10.33
C LEU A 36 0.61 1.08 -11.61
N PRO A 37 1.73 1.07 -12.36
CA PRO A 37 1.89 0.19 -13.51
C PRO A 37 2.19 -1.26 -13.11
N HIS A 38 2.60 -1.50 -11.88
CA HIS A 38 2.99 -2.81 -11.35
C HIS A 38 1.85 -3.82 -11.44
N ARG A 39 2.18 -5.09 -11.73
CA ARG A 39 1.27 -6.24 -11.74
C ARG A 39 1.96 -7.43 -11.09
N TYR A 40 1.24 -8.54 -10.93
CA TYR A 40 1.81 -9.78 -10.42
C TYR A 40 3.12 -10.15 -11.15
N PRO A 41 4.19 -10.55 -10.46
CA PRO A 41 4.30 -10.71 -8.99
C PRO A 41 4.80 -9.45 -8.25
N MET A 42 4.91 -8.30 -8.92
CA MET A 42 5.56 -7.08 -8.38
C MET A 42 4.60 -6.05 -7.79
N LEU A 43 3.30 -6.25 -7.86
CA LEU A 43 2.34 -5.37 -7.18
C LEU A 43 2.27 -5.76 -5.70
N LEU A 44 2.76 -4.87 -4.83
CA LEU A 44 2.94 -5.13 -3.39
C LEU A 44 2.02 -4.28 -2.49
N VAL A 45 1.10 -3.53 -3.06
CA VAL A 45 0.09 -2.76 -2.31
C VAL A 45 -1.28 -3.33 -2.61
N ASP A 46 -1.99 -3.78 -1.58
CA ASP A 46 -3.32 -4.40 -1.73
C ASP A 46 -4.46 -3.41 -1.57
N ARG A 47 -4.31 -2.42 -0.68
CA ARG A 47 -5.27 -1.33 -0.46
C ARG A 47 -4.60 -0.14 0.22
N VAL A 48 -5.30 0.99 0.22
CA VAL A 48 -4.94 2.17 1.02
C VAL A 48 -6.00 2.37 2.09
N GLU A 49 -5.59 2.50 3.35
CA GLU A 49 -6.47 2.77 4.48
C GLU A 49 -6.76 4.25 4.63
N SER A 50 -5.74 5.09 4.44
CA SER A 50 -5.89 6.53 4.45
C SER A 50 -4.89 7.20 3.53
N LEU A 51 -5.31 8.28 2.89
CA LEU A 51 -4.48 9.11 2.02
C LEU A 51 -4.83 10.57 2.21
N GLU A 52 -3.85 11.36 2.60
CA GLU A 52 -3.92 12.81 2.64
C GLU A 52 -3.02 13.34 1.51
N PRO A 53 -3.59 13.89 0.43
CA PRO A 53 -2.80 14.43 -0.67
C PRO A 53 -1.76 15.45 -0.18
N ASP A 54 -0.59 15.44 -0.79
CA ASP A 54 0.57 16.28 -0.44
C ASP A 54 1.14 16.08 0.98
N ALA A 55 0.63 15.13 1.75
CA ALA A 55 1.09 14.86 3.11
C ALA A 55 1.53 13.40 3.30
N ARG A 56 0.59 12.46 3.36
CA ARG A 56 0.90 11.08 3.77
C ARG A 56 -0.09 10.04 3.23
N ILE A 57 0.34 8.80 3.28
CA ILE A 57 -0.46 7.62 2.95
C ILE A 57 -0.21 6.51 3.98
N VAL A 58 -1.26 5.76 4.28
CA VAL A 58 -1.18 4.48 4.98
C VAL A 58 -1.75 3.42 4.05
N ALA A 59 -0.89 2.53 3.59
CA ALA A 59 -1.27 1.43 2.71
C ALA A 59 -1.00 0.07 3.37
N ILE A 60 -1.60 -0.97 2.84
CA ILE A 60 -1.50 -2.34 3.36
C ILE A 60 -1.00 -3.27 2.27
N LYS A 61 -0.03 -4.12 2.66
CA LYS A 61 0.29 -5.36 1.97
C LYS A 61 -0.13 -6.55 2.84
N ALA A 62 -0.99 -7.42 2.32
CA ALA A 62 -1.26 -8.72 2.91
C ALA A 62 -0.11 -9.68 2.55
N VAL A 63 0.64 -10.11 3.56
CA VAL A 63 1.78 -11.00 3.36
C VAL A 63 1.31 -12.45 3.40
N SER A 64 1.16 -13.06 2.21
CA SER A 64 0.67 -14.44 2.05
C SER A 64 1.83 -15.40 1.80
N ILE A 65 1.73 -16.63 2.34
CA ILE A 65 2.67 -17.72 2.01
C ILE A 65 2.67 -18.07 0.51
N ASN A 66 1.62 -17.70 -0.24
CA ASN A 66 1.52 -17.89 -1.69
C ASN A 66 2.37 -16.91 -2.51
N GLU A 67 3.06 -15.96 -1.88
CA GLU A 67 3.99 -15.09 -2.58
C GLU A 67 5.19 -15.88 -3.12
N PRO A 68 5.55 -15.70 -4.40
CA PRO A 68 6.58 -16.54 -5.05
C PRO A 68 7.96 -16.45 -4.41
N PHE A 69 8.29 -15.34 -3.77
CA PHE A 69 9.59 -15.15 -3.13
C PHE A 69 9.80 -16.04 -1.89
N PHE A 70 8.76 -16.54 -1.24
CA PHE A 70 8.91 -17.43 -0.09
C PHE A 70 9.43 -18.82 -0.47
N ALA A 71 9.31 -19.24 -1.72
CA ALA A 71 9.90 -20.48 -2.20
C ALA A 71 11.44 -20.50 -2.04
N GLY A 72 12.06 -19.33 -2.13
CA GLY A 72 13.52 -19.19 -2.06
C GLY A 72 14.05 -18.43 -0.84
N HIS A 73 13.20 -17.66 -0.15
CA HIS A 73 13.66 -16.75 0.91
C HIS A 73 12.96 -17.02 2.27
N PHE A 74 13.25 -18.05 3.02
CA PHE A 74 14.19 -19.15 2.78
C PHE A 74 13.47 -20.48 2.91
N PRO A 75 13.94 -21.58 2.28
CA PRO A 75 13.38 -22.91 2.51
C PRO A 75 13.34 -23.24 4.01
N GLY A 76 12.17 -23.62 4.53
CA GLY A 76 11.97 -23.93 5.94
C GLY A 76 11.81 -22.73 6.89
N ARG A 77 12.11 -21.50 6.45
CA ARG A 77 11.91 -20.27 7.23
C ARG A 77 11.48 -19.10 6.31
N PRO A 78 10.20 -18.98 6.00
CA PRO A 78 9.71 -17.95 5.10
C PRO A 78 9.81 -16.57 5.76
N ILE A 79 10.60 -15.68 5.17
CA ILE A 79 10.76 -14.29 5.58
C ILE A 79 10.65 -13.44 4.32
N MET A 80 9.85 -12.37 4.37
CA MET A 80 9.75 -11.42 3.26
C MET A 80 11.09 -10.73 3.04
N PRO A 81 11.65 -10.73 1.81
CA PRO A 81 12.89 -10.03 1.51
C PRO A 81 12.80 -8.56 1.88
N GLY A 82 13.80 -8.05 2.62
CA GLY A 82 13.82 -6.65 3.04
C GLY A 82 13.76 -5.67 1.87
N VAL A 83 14.41 -6.01 0.76
CA VAL A 83 14.36 -5.20 -0.46
C VAL A 83 12.96 -5.09 -1.04
N LEU A 84 12.10 -6.10 -0.88
CA LEU A 84 10.70 -6.05 -1.29
C LEU A 84 9.83 -5.26 -0.31
N ILE A 85 10.22 -5.16 0.97
CA ILE A 85 9.56 -4.24 1.91
C ILE A 85 9.82 -2.80 1.49
N VAL A 86 11.06 -2.48 1.09
CA VAL A 86 11.40 -1.14 0.57
C VAL A 86 10.64 -0.86 -0.73
N GLU A 87 10.53 -1.84 -1.63
CA GLU A 87 9.72 -1.73 -2.85
C GLU A 87 8.24 -1.46 -2.53
N ALA A 88 7.66 -2.16 -1.55
CA ALA A 88 6.28 -1.91 -1.12
C ALA A 88 6.08 -0.47 -0.59
N LEU A 89 7.03 0.04 0.20
CA LEU A 89 7.03 1.44 0.65
C LEU A 89 7.14 2.40 -0.54
N ALA A 90 7.99 2.07 -1.51
CA ALA A 90 8.16 2.85 -2.72
C ALA A 90 6.88 2.90 -3.56
N GLN A 91 6.17 1.78 -3.69
CA GLN A 91 4.87 1.74 -4.37
C GLN A 91 3.81 2.56 -3.64
N ALA A 92 3.75 2.50 -2.31
CA ALA A 92 2.86 3.35 -1.52
C ALA A 92 3.17 4.85 -1.76
N ALA A 93 4.45 5.23 -1.82
CA ALA A 93 4.86 6.59 -2.20
C ALA A 93 4.43 6.96 -3.62
N GLY A 94 4.51 6.01 -4.56
CA GLY A 94 4.04 6.18 -5.93
C GLY A 94 2.54 6.50 -5.98
N VAL A 95 1.72 5.76 -5.21
CA VAL A 95 0.27 6.04 -5.07
C VAL A 95 0.05 7.43 -4.51
N LEU A 96 0.76 7.80 -3.43
CA LEU A 96 0.67 9.13 -2.83
C LEU A 96 1.01 10.22 -3.83
N ALA A 97 2.11 10.08 -4.58
CA ALA A 97 2.53 11.03 -5.60
C ALA A 97 1.50 11.18 -6.73
N VAL A 98 1.00 10.07 -7.26
CA VAL A 98 0.00 10.05 -8.34
C VAL A 98 -1.28 10.74 -7.91
N GLN A 99 -1.78 10.46 -6.71
CA GLN A 99 -2.99 11.08 -6.19
C GLN A 99 -2.80 12.56 -5.89
N SER A 100 -1.67 12.94 -5.27
CA SER A 100 -1.36 14.33 -4.91
C SER A 100 -1.19 15.24 -6.13
N LEU A 101 -0.75 14.69 -7.25
CA LEU A 101 -0.44 15.45 -8.47
C LEU A 101 -1.51 15.29 -9.56
N GLY A 102 -2.58 14.54 -9.29
CA GLY A 102 -3.64 14.30 -10.27
C GLY A 102 -3.17 13.53 -11.51
N LEU A 103 -2.20 12.61 -11.35
CA LEU A 103 -1.55 11.91 -12.46
C LEU A 103 -2.20 10.56 -12.81
N ALA A 104 -3.27 10.18 -12.14
CA ALA A 104 -3.99 8.95 -12.46
C ALA A 104 -4.41 8.93 -13.95
N ASN A 105 -4.14 7.81 -14.63
CA ASN A 105 -4.42 7.61 -16.06
C ASN A 105 -3.69 8.55 -17.03
N THR A 106 -2.68 9.30 -16.58
CA THR A 106 -1.86 10.14 -17.48
C THR A 106 -0.73 9.37 -18.18
N GLY A 107 -0.46 8.14 -17.78
CA GLY A 107 0.66 7.32 -18.25
C GLY A 107 2.01 7.73 -17.67
N LYS A 108 2.08 8.76 -16.84
CA LYS A 108 3.34 9.16 -16.18
C LYS A 108 3.80 8.10 -15.19
N LEU A 109 5.10 7.93 -15.11
CA LEU A 109 5.76 6.95 -14.26
C LEU A 109 6.51 7.64 -13.12
N VAL A 110 6.54 6.98 -11.98
CA VAL A 110 7.32 7.39 -10.82
C VAL A 110 8.58 6.53 -10.78
N TYR A 111 9.73 7.11 -11.10
CA TYR A 111 11.02 6.43 -11.10
C TYR A 111 11.77 6.72 -9.81
N PHE A 112 12.17 5.68 -9.10
CA PHE A 112 13.04 5.84 -7.95
C PHE A 112 14.48 6.13 -8.40
N MET A 113 15.04 7.21 -7.86
CA MET A 113 16.39 7.68 -8.17
C MET A 113 17.39 7.27 -7.11
N ALA A 114 16.97 7.23 -5.86
CA ALA A 114 17.81 6.88 -4.73
C ALA A 114 17.01 6.28 -3.58
N ILE A 115 17.61 5.33 -2.89
CA ILE A 115 17.15 4.78 -1.62
C ILE A 115 18.22 5.13 -0.58
N GLU A 116 17.81 5.81 0.47
CA GLU A 116 18.71 6.30 1.52
C GLU A 116 18.25 5.76 2.88
N ASN A 117 19.20 5.55 3.79
CA ASN A 117 18.91 5.21 5.20
C ASN A 117 18.00 3.98 5.40
N ALA A 118 18.03 3.01 4.47
CA ALA A 118 17.25 1.79 4.62
C ALA A 118 17.75 0.97 5.83
N LYS A 119 16.82 0.63 6.74
CA LYS A 119 17.10 -0.18 7.94
C LYS A 119 16.02 -1.24 8.10
N PHE A 120 16.45 -2.46 8.38
CA PHE A 120 15.60 -3.62 8.64
C PHE A 120 15.72 -3.99 10.10
N ARG A 121 14.59 -4.07 10.82
CA ARG A 121 14.59 -4.19 12.27
C ARG A 121 13.95 -5.48 12.77
N THR A 122 12.86 -5.90 12.13
CA THR A 122 12.10 -7.08 12.51
C THR A 122 11.76 -7.88 11.27
N PRO A 123 11.99 -9.21 11.25
CA PRO A 123 11.56 -10.08 10.15
C PRO A 123 10.04 -9.97 9.93
N VAL A 124 9.63 -9.98 8.66
CA VAL A 124 8.23 -10.03 8.24
C VAL A 124 7.93 -11.43 7.75
N GLU A 125 7.04 -12.13 8.43
CA GLU A 125 6.65 -13.50 8.14
C GLU A 125 5.26 -13.56 7.49
N PRO A 126 4.95 -14.61 6.71
CA PRO A 126 3.63 -14.75 6.11
C PRO A 126 2.52 -14.88 7.17
N GLY A 127 1.34 -14.40 6.84
CA GLY A 127 0.17 -14.37 7.71
C GLY A 127 -0.08 -13.02 8.40
N CYS A 128 0.80 -12.02 8.20
CA CYS A 128 0.61 -10.69 8.75
C CYS A 128 0.09 -9.67 7.71
N LEU A 129 -0.44 -8.56 8.21
CA LEU A 129 -0.64 -7.34 7.44
C LEU A 129 0.56 -6.42 7.67
N LEU A 130 1.25 -6.08 6.60
CA LEU A 130 2.33 -5.10 6.61
C LEU A 130 1.74 -3.73 6.31
N ARG A 131 1.75 -2.86 7.30
CA ARG A 131 1.26 -1.49 7.20
C ARG A 131 2.39 -0.58 6.73
N LEU A 132 2.15 0.10 5.62
CA LEU A 132 3.11 0.94 4.91
C LEU A 132 2.72 2.40 5.15
N GLU A 133 3.46 3.08 6.02
CA GLU A 133 3.27 4.49 6.35
C GLU A 133 4.30 5.30 5.56
N VAL A 134 3.86 6.20 4.68
CA VAL A 134 4.76 7.04 3.88
C VAL A 134 4.32 8.50 3.95
N GLU A 135 5.31 9.38 4.07
CA GLU A 135 5.14 10.82 4.14
C GLU A 135 5.99 11.53 3.10
N PHE A 136 5.49 12.65 2.56
CA PHE A 136 6.32 13.57 1.82
C PHE A 136 7.29 14.28 2.77
N VAL A 137 8.59 14.20 2.47
CA VAL A 137 9.63 15.00 3.14
C VAL A 137 9.87 16.29 2.36
N GLN A 138 9.86 16.21 1.03
CA GLN A 138 10.10 17.35 0.15
C GLN A 138 9.46 17.11 -1.22
N LYS A 139 8.91 18.17 -1.80
CA LYS A 139 8.36 18.19 -3.15
C LYS A 139 8.96 19.38 -3.90
N ARG A 140 9.69 19.12 -4.98
CA ARG A 140 10.29 20.15 -5.85
C ARG A 140 10.06 19.77 -7.30
N SER A 141 9.16 20.51 -7.98
CA SER A 141 8.83 20.24 -9.38
C SER A 141 8.51 18.76 -9.63
N SER A 142 9.34 18.07 -10.43
CA SER A 142 9.21 16.65 -10.75
C SER A 142 9.92 15.69 -9.77
N VAL A 143 10.66 16.21 -8.77
CA VAL A 143 11.42 15.41 -7.80
C VAL A 143 10.76 15.46 -6.44
N CYS A 144 10.50 14.29 -5.88
CA CYS A 144 9.87 14.11 -4.58
C CYS A 144 10.76 13.28 -3.66
N LYS A 145 10.88 13.69 -2.40
CA LYS A 145 11.50 12.90 -1.33
C LYS A 145 10.44 12.39 -0.37
N PHE A 146 10.60 11.15 0.06
CA PHE A 146 9.68 10.47 0.96
C PHE A 146 10.43 9.83 2.13
N SER A 147 9.74 9.68 3.24
CA SER A 147 10.13 8.83 4.36
C SER A 147 9.07 7.75 4.54
N GLY A 148 9.50 6.49 4.65
CA GLY A 148 8.61 5.35 4.78
C GLY A 148 8.94 4.48 5.99
N ARG A 149 7.90 3.96 6.64
CA ARG A 149 7.97 3.01 7.76
C ARG A 149 7.02 1.84 7.46
N ALA A 150 7.55 0.62 7.58
CA ALA A 150 6.76 -0.60 7.44
C ALA A 150 6.55 -1.23 8.82
N MET A 151 5.29 -1.45 9.20
CA MET A 151 4.89 -1.90 10.53
C MET A 151 4.17 -3.25 10.47
N VAL A 152 4.45 -4.13 11.42
CA VAL A 152 3.66 -5.34 11.70
C VAL A 152 3.07 -5.19 13.11
N GLY A 153 1.78 -4.90 13.20
CA GLY A 153 1.18 -4.41 14.43
C GLY A 153 1.92 -3.16 14.89
N ASP A 154 2.37 -3.13 16.15
CA ASP A 154 3.11 -2.00 16.74
C ASP A 154 4.64 -2.09 16.50
N LYS A 155 5.13 -3.12 15.83
CA LYS A 155 6.56 -3.33 15.61
C LYS A 155 7.03 -2.74 14.30
N LEU A 156 8.07 -1.90 14.36
CA LEU A 156 8.75 -1.40 13.17
C LEU A 156 9.56 -2.53 12.52
N ALA A 157 9.15 -2.93 11.31
CA ALA A 157 9.83 -3.95 10.53
C ALA A 157 10.96 -3.37 9.69
N ALA A 158 10.70 -2.28 8.98
CA ALA A 158 11.70 -1.59 8.18
C ALA A 158 11.38 -0.10 8.08
N GLU A 159 12.39 0.69 7.77
CA GLU A 159 12.27 2.11 7.43
C GLU A 159 13.23 2.45 6.29
N ALA A 160 12.86 3.42 5.45
CA ALA A 160 13.72 3.93 4.39
C ALA A 160 13.33 5.37 4.02
N GLN A 161 14.30 6.09 3.47
CA GLN A 161 14.06 7.34 2.74
C GLN A 161 14.34 7.08 1.28
N PHE A 162 13.59 7.71 0.40
CA PHE A 162 13.79 7.57 -1.04
C PHE A 162 13.42 8.83 -1.79
N THR A 163 14.10 8.99 -2.91
CA THR A 163 13.86 10.08 -3.86
C THR A 163 13.32 9.51 -5.14
N ALA A 164 12.23 10.08 -5.63
CA ALA A 164 11.60 9.68 -6.87
C ALA A 164 11.47 10.87 -7.83
N MET A 165 11.51 10.58 -9.13
CA MET A 165 11.23 11.50 -10.21
C MET A 165 9.97 11.06 -10.96
N ILE A 166 9.14 12.05 -11.28
CA ILE A 166 7.96 11.84 -12.13
C ILE A 166 8.35 12.22 -13.55
N ALA A 167 8.21 11.28 -14.47
CA ALA A 167 8.57 11.47 -15.87
C ALA A 167 7.52 10.84 -16.81
N ASP A 168 7.50 11.32 -18.05
CA ASP A 168 6.76 10.68 -19.10
C ASP A 168 7.40 9.32 -19.44
N PRO A 169 6.61 8.32 -19.86
CA PRO A 169 7.15 7.05 -20.30
C PRO A 169 8.10 7.28 -21.51
N PRO A 170 9.14 6.46 -21.63
CA PRO A 170 10.03 6.57 -22.80
C PRO A 170 9.19 6.42 -24.08
N LYS A 171 9.43 7.32 -25.02
CA LYS A 171 8.83 7.18 -26.36
C LYS A 171 9.42 5.92 -27.00
N GLY A 172 8.57 4.91 -27.23
CA GLY A 172 8.92 3.70 -27.95
C GLY A 172 9.23 4.00 -29.43
#